data_e7672dfe3b23f91177e975a8edf837cb
#
_entry.id   e7672dfe3b23f91177e975a8edf837cb
#
_cell.length_a   1.000
_cell.length_b   1.000
_cell.length_c   1.000
_cell.angle_alpha   90.00
_cell.angle_beta   90.00
_cell.angle_gamma   90.00
#
_symmetry.space_group_name_H-M   'P 1'
#
loop_
_entity.id
_entity.type
_entity.pdbx_description
1 polymer ?
#
loop_
_entity_poly.entity_id
_entity_poly.type
_entity_poly.pdbx_seq_one_letter_code
_entity_poly.pdbx_strand_id
1 'polypeptide(L)'
;MKSVEQKYKRLSDVEHCLTRPGMYVGSIKMHNSEVFLLDSKNQFEKVQVTYNPAFLKIFDEIISNSVDEHKRNPKLNKIEVTIDIEKGMITIWDNGGIPVQKHKEYDEWIPELLFSSLKTGSNFDDSEERLVAGTNGVGATLTNIFSKEFKIKTCDGKKTFEQVFTNNMHERENAKIGEGSKGYTEISYIPDLERFSMTSIDQIHFALMKKRVIDAAACNPKLQVGCNGESFIFKSFKDYTKYYINDVFYEESDRWKIGIGLSEDGFQQVSFVNSVETKDGGTHVEYVLHQITQWLREKIKKKYKVEVKPSELKNHMFLFVEASIVNSGFSSQTKEKLITEPKDFGSYHEVSENILKLVFNSEIIKQLLDWIQEKKLADERKQLRALNKFLDKTKIIKLIDAKSKDNREKCSLAIFEGDCLHESTLITVFDENGKNDIEIKNAEIGQHVLTHENRIRKIIAKTSKISKLLEIKTKYGSIKASAEHRFYVYDTEKDSFIWVKCKDLNLTIHKLVRNKMQTITKASIIKKIKREKNEIIFITDDSRIVSTLNHKMAIYSTDEEIFDLKEANDIKITDLIIYN
;
A
#
# COMPACT_ATOMS: atom_id res chain seq x y z
N MET A 1 55.74 6.38 6.46
CA MET A 1 54.97 5.32 7.18
C MET A 1 54.55 5.90 8.53
N LYS A 2 53.32 5.62 8.98
CA LYS A 2 52.90 6.02 10.34
C LYS A 2 53.69 5.22 11.37
N SER A 3 54.10 5.85 12.49
CA SER A 3 54.75 5.12 13.60
C SER A 3 53.75 4.10 14.22
N VAL A 4 54.28 3.15 15.00
CA VAL A 4 53.47 2.13 15.66
C VAL A 4 52.43 2.80 16.60
N GLU A 5 52.82 3.82 17.33
CA GLU A 5 51.96 4.62 18.24
C GLU A 5 50.89 5.39 17.45
N GLN A 6 51.20 5.89 16.25
CA GLN A 6 50.24 6.53 15.36
C GLN A 6 49.26 5.54 14.75
N LYS A 7 49.62 4.24 14.67
CA LYS A 7 48.76 3.18 14.13
C LYS A 7 47.80 2.63 15.18
N TYR A 8 48.24 2.50 16.43
CA TYR A 8 47.46 1.96 17.54
C TYR A 8 47.11 3.09 18.53
N LYS A 9 45.92 3.65 18.42
CA LYS A 9 45.42 4.73 19.24
C LYS A 9 44.27 4.26 20.15
N ARG A 10 44.24 4.72 21.40
CA ARG A 10 43.07 4.66 22.26
C ARG A 10 42.29 5.98 22.05
N LEU A 11 41.00 5.86 21.75
CA LEU A 11 40.09 6.99 21.65
C LEU A 11 39.35 7.18 22.99
N SER A 12 39.02 8.39 23.33
CA SER A 12 38.03 8.68 24.37
C SER A 12 36.64 8.21 23.89
N ASP A 13 35.70 8.07 24.81
CA ASP A 13 34.32 7.69 24.48
C ASP A 13 33.69 8.69 23.48
N VAL A 14 33.90 9.99 23.66
CA VAL A 14 33.44 11.05 22.75
C VAL A 14 34.06 10.89 21.34
N GLU A 15 35.38 10.79 21.28
CA GLU A 15 36.08 10.60 20.01
C GLU A 15 35.67 9.31 19.30
N HIS A 16 35.41 8.24 20.04
CA HIS A 16 34.95 6.97 19.48
C HIS A 16 33.54 7.11 18.88
N CYS A 17 32.60 7.76 19.58
CA CYS A 17 31.26 8.05 19.06
C CYS A 17 31.32 8.88 17.77
N LEU A 18 32.10 9.93 17.76
CA LEU A 18 32.25 10.81 16.60
C LEU A 18 32.97 10.13 15.41
N THR A 19 33.87 9.16 15.69
CA THR A 19 34.61 8.42 14.65
C THR A 19 33.84 7.21 14.11
N ARG A 20 33.00 6.61 14.94
CA ARG A 20 32.23 5.39 14.63
C ARG A 20 30.72 5.58 14.92
N PRO A 21 30.06 6.61 14.34
CA PRO A 21 28.68 6.95 14.66
C PRO A 21 27.68 5.80 14.40
N GLY A 22 27.97 4.96 13.40
CA GLY A 22 27.11 3.82 13.05
C GLY A 22 26.84 2.83 14.17
N MET A 23 27.74 2.74 15.17
CA MET A 23 27.54 1.88 16.36
C MET A 23 26.56 2.46 17.38
N TYR A 24 26.34 3.77 17.35
CA TYR A 24 25.62 4.50 18.39
C TYR A 24 24.31 5.14 17.91
N VAL A 25 24.37 5.86 16.78
CA VAL A 25 23.20 6.61 16.25
C VAL A 25 22.73 6.11 14.91
N GLY A 26 23.39 5.09 14.34
CA GLY A 26 23.07 4.58 13.01
C GLY A 26 23.78 5.34 11.88
N SER A 27 23.24 5.27 10.67
CA SER A 27 23.84 5.88 9.50
C SER A 27 23.74 7.41 9.53
N ILE A 28 24.88 8.09 9.42
CA ILE A 28 24.95 9.55 9.25
C ILE A 28 24.79 9.99 7.79
N LYS A 29 24.58 9.07 6.87
CA LYS A 29 24.34 9.37 5.45
C LYS A 29 22.85 9.55 5.22
N MET A 30 22.51 10.39 4.26
CA MET A 30 21.13 10.52 3.78
C MET A 30 20.65 9.17 3.23
N HIS A 31 19.45 8.80 3.61
CA HIS A 31 18.82 7.54 3.25
C HIS A 31 17.49 7.80 2.55
N ASN A 32 17.26 7.10 1.44
CA ASN A 32 16.00 7.21 0.72
C ASN A 32 15.09 6.04 1.13
N SER A 33 13.93 6.36 1.70
CA SER A 33 12.99 5.36 2.21
C SER A 33 11.55 5.87 2.11
N GLU A 34 10.62 4.93 2.07
CA GLU A 34 9.21 5.22 2.28
C GLU A 34 8.93 5.41 3.76
N VAL A 35 8.24 6.49 4.08
CA VAL A 35 7.80 6.81 5.45
C VAL A 35 6.38 7.37 5.43
N PHE A 36 5.70 7.29 6.56
CA PHE A 36 4.43 7.95 6.74
C PHE A 36 4.65 9.40 7.19
N LEU A 37 4.08 10.36 6.46
CA LEU A 37 4.08 11.78 6.82
C LEU A 37 2.65 12.30 6.85
N LEU A 38 2.40 13.24 7.77
CA LEU A 38 1.11 13.89 7.93
C LEU A 38 0.87 14.85 6.75
N ASP A 39 -0.24 14.67 6.05
CA ASP A 39 -0.69 15.56 4.98
C ASP A 39 -1.42 16.79 5.53
N SER A 40 -1.87 17.68 4.63
CA SER A 40 -2.64 18.87 4.98
C SER A 40 -4.05 18.60 5.56
N LYS A 41 -4.53 17.36 5.46
CA LYS A 41 -5.83 16.91 5.98
C LYS A 41 -5.71 16.16 7.30
N ASN A 42 -4.52 16.13 7.89
CA ASN A 42 -4.18 15.34 9.07
C ASN A 42 -4.33 13.81 8.85
N GLN A 43 -3.97 13.32 7.65
CA GLN A 43 -3.87 11.90 7.36
C GLN A 43 -2.40 11.54 7.10
N PHE A 44 -1.97 10.37 7.57
CA PHE A 44 -0.64 9.86 7.27
C PHE A 44 -0.64 9.19 5.90
N GLU A 45 0.10 9.77 4.98
CA GLU A 45 0.35 9.21 3.66
C GLU A 45 1.77 8.66 3.56
N LYS A 46 1.91 7.57 2.81
CA LYS A 46 3.19 6.92 2.55
C LYS A 46 3.91 7.66 1.44
N VAL A 47 5.05 8.23 1.75
CA VAL A 47 5.82 9.10 0.83
C VAL A 47 7.26 8.64 0.76
N GLN A 48 7.83 8.68 -0.43
CA GLN A 48 9.26 8.45 -0.65
C GLN A 48 10.04 9.71 -0.31
N VAL A 49 10.89 9.65 0.69
CA VAL A 49 11.70 10.80 1.14
C VAL A 49 13.16 10.45 1.35
N THR A 50 13.99 11.47 1.29
CA THR A 50 15.42 11.36 1.64
C THR A 50 15.66 12.08 2.96
N TYR A 51 16.13 11.35 3.96
CA TYR A 51 16.37 11.89 5.30
C TYR A 51 17.61 11.27 5.96
N ASN A 52 18.05 11.86 7.07
CA ASN A 52 19.17 11.35 7.86
C ASN A 52 18.63 10.61 9.11
N PRO A 53 18.79 9.27 9.20
CA PRO A 53 18.26 8.50 10.33
C PRO A 53 19.00 8.79 11.64
N ALA A 54 20.28 9.08 11.62
CA ALA A 54 21.06 9.38 12.82
C ALA A 54 20.66 10.74 13.44
N PHE A 55 20.33 11.73 12.60
CA PHE A 55 19.77 13.00 13.06
C PHE A 55 18.44 12.82 13.78
N LEU A 56 17.54 12.01 13.22
CA LEU A 56 16.28 11.70 13.88
C LEU A 56 16.49 10.89 15.16
N LYS A 57 17.51 10.03 15.19
CA LYS A 57 17.81 9.22 16.36
C LYS A 57 18.22 10.06 17.58
N ILE A 58 19.06 11.10 17.41
CA ILE A 58 19.42 11.97 18.54
C ILE A 58 18.22 12.76 19.07
N PHE A 59 17.25 13.09 18.22
CA PHE A 59 15.97 13.67 18.65
C PHE A 59 15.13 12.66 19.44
N ASP A 60 14.99 11.43 18.90
CA ASP A 60 14.23 10.36 19.53
C ASP A 60 14.75 10.00 20.92
N GLU A 61 16.06 10.04 21.14
CA GLU A 61 16.65 9.72 22.46
C GLU A 61 16.18 10.69 23.55
N ILE A 62 16.05 11.99 23.26
CA ILE A 62 15.61 12.97 24.27
C ILE A 62 14.11 12.85 24.54
N ILE A 63 13.27 12.79 23.50
CA ILE A 63 11.81 12.66 23.69
C ILE A 63 11.45 11.33 24.36
N SER A 64 12.18 10.24 24.04
CA SER A 64 11.98 8.94 24.65
C SER A 64 12.28 8.96 26.14
N ASN A 65 13.29 9.73 26.59
CA ASN A 65 13.58 9.88 28.03
C ASN A 65 12.42 10.54 28.79
N SER A 66 11.81 11.59 28.22
CA SER A 66 10.63 12.23 28.82
C SER A 66 9.42 11.29 28.85
N VAL A 67 9.22 10.46 27.80
CA VAL A 67 8.17 9.43 27.76
C VAL A 67 8.43 8.32 28.78
N ASP A 68 9.66 7.86 28.90
CA ASP A 68 10.05 6.85 29.91
C ASP A 68 9.87 7.37 31.34
N GLU A 69 10.17 8.65 31.57
CA GLU A 69 9.92 9.28 32.88
C GLU A 69 8.42 9.41 33.17
N HIS A 70 7.58 9.74 32.16
CA HIS A 70 6.12 9.72 32.34
C HIS A 70 5.60 8.35 32.84
N LYS A 71 6.16 7.24 32.34
CA LYS A 71 5.77 5.88 32.77
C LYS A 71 6.17 5.60 34.23
N ARG A 72 7.27 6.17 34.69
CA ARG A 72 7.74 6.04 36.08
C ARG A 72 7.05 7.03 37.02
N ASN A 73 6.79 8.24 36.53
CA ASN A 73 6.25 9.36 37.29
C ASN A 73 4.97 9.89 36.64
N PRO A 74 3.78 9.42 37.04
CA PRO A 74 2.50 9.86 36.45
C PRO A 74 2.20 11.35 36.64
N LYS A 75 2.95 12.09 37.46
CA LYS A 75 2.83 13.56 37.60
C LYS A 75 3.38 14.27 36.39
N LEU A 76 4.34 13.68 35.66
CA LEU A 76 4.75 14.13 34.34
C LEU A 76 3.64 13.80 33.35
N ASN A 77 2.89 14.79 32.94
CA ASN A 77 1.74 14.64 32.05
C ASN A 77 1.78 15.59 30.85
N LYS A 78 2.86 16.35 30.70
CA LYS A 78 3.04 17.30 29.61
C LYS A 78 4.48 17.29 29.10
N ILE A 79 4.62 17.19 27.77
CA ILE A 79 5.88 17.35 27.03
C ILE A 79 5.63 18.39 25.93
N GLU A 80 6.55 19.34 25.76
CA GLU A 80 6.52 20.34 24.71
C GLU A 80 7.83 20.30 23.92
N VAL A 81 7.71 20.20 22.61
CA VAL A 81 8.83 20.22 21.66
C VAL A 81 8.78 21.51 20.86
N THR A 82 9.89 22.23 20.83
CA THR A 82 10.05 23.41 19.99
C THR A 82 11.21 23.18 19.02
N ILE A 83 10.95 23.30 17.73
CA ILE A 83 11.93 23.16 16.67
C ILE A 83 12.03 24.50 15.95
N ASP A 84 13.10 25.24 16.21
CA ASP A 84 13.43 26.50 15.55
C ASP A 84 14.34 26.19 14.35
N ILE A 85 13.72 26.13 13.18
CA ILE A 85 14.41 25.78 11.91
C ILE A 85 15.45 26.84 11.54
N GLU A 86 15.18 28.14 11.83
CA GLU A 86 16.06 29.24 11.47
C GLU A 86 17.36 29.19 12.28
N LYS A 87 17.23 28.95 13.60
CA LYS A 87 18.39 28.81 14.49
C LYS A 87 18.99 27.42 14.47
N GLY A 88 18.31 26.43 13.87
CA GLY A 88 18.69 25.03 13.94
C GLY A 88 18.64 24.46 15.36
N MET A 89 17.81 25.01 16.25
CA MET A 89 17.73 24.63 17.65
C MET A 89 16.50 23.79 17.94
N ILE A 90 16.68 22.74 18.71
CA ILE A 90 15.61 21.85 19.16
C ILE A 90 15.54 21.94 20.69
N THR A 91 14.35 22.16 21.23
CA THR A 91 14.08 22.20 22.67
C THR A 91 12.99 21.19 23.01
N ILE A 92 13.26 20.37 24.02
CA ILE A 92 12.30 19.42 24.58
C ILE A 92 12.14 19.75 26.06
N TRP A 93 10.92 20.08 26.45
CA TRP A 93 10.55 20.43 27.82
C TRP A 93 9.50 19.44 28.34
N ASP A 94 9.62 19.04 29.57
CA ASP A 94 8.62 18.29 30.29
C ASP A 94 8.41 18.85 31.72
N ASN A 95 7.24 18.54 32.29
CA ASN A 95 6.90 18.97 33.66
C ASN A 95 7.29 17.95 34.74
N GLY A 96 8.33 17.13 34.48
CA GLY A 96 8.91 16.20 35.44
C GLY A 96 9.93 16.87 36.35
N GLY A 97 11.16 16.49 36.21
CA GLY A 97 12.31 17.06 36.97
C GLY A 97 13.31 15.97 37.32
N ILE A 98 14.59 16.30 37.22
CA ILE A 98 15.69 15.42 37.58
C ILE A 98 16.20 15.83 38.96
N PRO A 99 16.48 14.88 39.90
CA PRO A 99 17.01 15.20 41.20
C PRO A 99 18.29 16.06 41.13
N VAL A 100 18.27 17.25 41.73
CA VAL A 100 19.40 18.19 41.74
C VAL A 100 20.24 17.95 42.98
N GLN A 101 21.02 16.90 42.95
CA GLN A 101 21.96 16.53 44.01
C GLN A 101 23.23 15.93 43.39
N LYS A 102 24.34 15.98 44.14
CA LYS A 102 25.56 15.27 43.75
C LYS A 102 25.47 13.79 44.03
N HIS A 103 25.98 13.00 43.12
CA HIS A 103 26.16 11.55 43.32
C HIS A 103 27.28 11.34 44.33
N LYS A 104 27.05 10.54 45.36
CA LYS A 104 27.97 10.36 46.50
C LYS A 104 29.34 9.75 46.09
N GLU A 105 29.31 8.89 45.09
CA GLU A 105 30.50 8.15 44.65
C GLU A 105 31.32 8.97 43.64
N TYR A 106 30.66 9.67 42.70
CA TYR A 106 31.34 10.34 41.58
C TYR A 106 31.57 11.86 41.83
N ASP A 107 30.97 12.44 42.88
CA ASP A 107 30.99 13.89 43.20
C ASP A 107 30.50 14.81 42.06
N GLU A 108 29.76 14.22 41.12
CA GLU A 108 29.13 14.92 40.00
C GLU A 108 27.65 15.15 40.26
N TRP A 109 27.06 16.21 39.68
CA TRP A 109 25.62 16.41 39.74
C TRP A 109 24.88 15.34 38.93
N ILE A 110 23.77 14.79 39.47
CA ILE A 110 22.99 13.78 38.77
C ILE A 110 22.58 14.21 37.37
N PRO A 111 22.07 15.46 37.13
CA PRO A 111 21.78 15.92 35.77
C PRO A 111 23.03 15.97 34.87
N GLU A 112 24.17 16.40 35.37
CA GLU A 112 25.42 16.39 34.63
C GLU A 112 25.80 14.97 34.23
N LEU A 113 25.83 14.07 35.21
CA LEU A 113 26.19 12.67 35.00
C LEU A 113 25.34 11.97 33.92
N LEU A 114 24.01 12.20 33.90
CA LEU A 114 23.08 11.60 32.94
C LEU A 114 23.29 12.06 31.51
N PHE A 115 23.78 13.28 31.28
CA PHE A 115 23.91 13.87 29.96
C PHE A 115 25.35 14.02 29.46
N SER A 116 26.35 13.76 30.32
CA SER A 116 27.77 13.87 29.96
C SER A 116 28.54 12.56 30.03
N SER A 117 27.97 11.52 30.62
CA SER A 117 28.67 10.23 30.79
C SER A 117 27.92 9.11 30.11
N LEU A 118 28.61 8.41 29.17
CA LEU A 118 28.06 7.19 28.57
C LEU A 118 27.92 6.09 29.62
N LYS A 119 26.99 5.18 29.38
CA LYS A 119 26.72 4.04 30.26
C LYS A 119 26.22 4.50 31.64
N THR A 120 25.46 5.58 31.65
CA THR A 120 24.82 6.16 32.83
C THR A 120 23.31 6.11 32.70
N GLY A 121 22.63 5.56 33.68
CA GLY A 121 21.18 5.42 33.66
C GLY A 121 20.67 4.67 34.89
N SER A 122 19.36 4.65 35.04
CA SER A 122 18.66 3.98 36.17
C SER A 122 18.17 2.57 35.81
N ASN A 123 18.55 2.02 34.63
CA ASN A 123 17.92 0.82 34.07
C ASN A 123 18.91 -0.32 33.84
N PHE A 124 19.94 -0.47 34.69
CA PHE A 124 20.96 -1.52 34.53
C PHE A 124 20.66 -2.81 35.35
N ASP A 125 19.67 -2.80 36.22
CA ASP A 125 19.28 -3.99 36.95
C ASP A 125 18.28 -4.81 36.14
N ASP A 126 18.75 -5.84 35.47
CA ASP A 126 17.93 -6.75 34.67
C ASP A 126 17.04 -7.69 35.47
N SER A 127 17.19 -7.72 36.82
CA SER A 127 16.30 -8.47 37.71
C SER A 127 14.95 -7.76 37.91
N GLU A 128 14.87 -6.46 37.62
CA GLU A 128 13.62 -5.68 37.68
C GLU A 128 12.88 -5.70 36.34
N GLU A 129 11.57 -5.91 36.39
CA GLU A 129 10.72 -5.78 35.21
C GLU A 129 10.62 -4.31 34.77
N ARG A 130 11.04 -4.03 33.55
CA ARG A 130 11.02 -2.65 33.00
C ARG A 130 10.21 -2.59 31.71
N LEU A 131 9.31 -1.61 31.63
CA LEU A 131 8.47 -1.32 30.47
C LEU A 131 8.91 -0.02 29.76
N VAL A 132 10.17 0.31 29.87
CA VAL A 132 10.77 1.52 29.28
C VAL A 132 11.66 1.16 28.09
N ALA A 133 11.87 2.10 27.19
CA ALA A 133 12.68 1.88 26.01
C ALA A 133 14.18 2.07 26.27
N GLY A 134 14.56 2.96 27.20
CA GLY A 134 15.96 3.27 27.51
C GLY A 134 16.60 2.19 28.36
N THR A 135 17.58 1.45 27.81
CA THR A 135 18.26 0.34 28.50
C THR A 135 19.77 0.52 28.59
N ASN A 136 20.40 1.19 27.62
CA ASN A 136 21.84 1.19 27.46
C ASN A 136 22.56 2.37 28.12
N GLY A 137 21.82 3.39 28.62
CA GLY A 137 22.38 4.56 29.29
C GLY A 137 23.32 5.40 28.41
N VAL A 138 23.03 5.48 27.10
CA VAL A 138 23.89 6.19 26.14
C VAL A 138 23.14 7.30 25.40
N GLY A 139 21.81 7.25 25.30
CA GLY A 139 21.03 8.05 24.36
C GLY A 139 21.17 9.56 24.55
N ALA A 140 20.94 10.04 25.75
CA ALA A 140 21.01 11.48 26.05
C ALA A 140 22.44 12.04 25.84
N THR A 141 23.44 11.29 26.27
CA THR A 141 24.85 11.64 26.08
C THR A 141 25.22 11.69 24.59
N LEU A 142 24.64 10.80 23.77
CA LEU A 142 24.87 10.83 22.31
C LEU A 142 24.31 12.12 21.71
N THR A 143 23.14 12.60 22.12
CA THR A 143 22.60 13.87 21.65
C THR A 143 23.53 15.03 21.99
N ASN A 144 24.12 15.04 23.19
CA ASN A 144 25.11 16.03 23.58
C ASN A 144 26.38 15.94 22.69
N ILE A 145 26.96 14.75 22.51
CA ILE A 145 28.16 14.52 21.68
C ILE A 145 27.94 14.97 20.22
N PHE A 146 26.75 14.79 19.68
CA PHE A 146 26.42 15.17 18.31
C PHE A 146 25.85 16.59 18.17
N SER A 147 26.06 17.47 19.18
CA SER A 147 25.58 18.85 19.19
C SER A 147 26.74 19.85 19.27
N LYS A 148 26.62 20.97 18.56
CA LYS A 148 27.52 22.12 18.69
C LYS A 148 27.34 22.84 20.04
N GLU A 149 26.08 22.86 20.50
CA GLU A 149 25.68 23.36 21.83
C GLU A 149 24.60 22.43 22.39
N PHE A 150 24.70 22.14 23.69
CA PHE A 150 23.74 21.33 24.42
C PHE A 150 23.54 21.95 25.81
N LYS A 151 22.29 22.25 26.13
CA LYS A 151 21.94 22.93 27.39
C LYS A 151 20.93 22.10 28.17
N ILE A 152 21.23 21.90 29.45
CA ILE A 152 20.37 21.28 30.42
C ILE A 152 19.81 22.34 31.35
N LYS A 153 18.49 22.38 31.52
CA LYS A 153 17.83 23.03 32.64
C LYS A 153 16.87 22.07 33.28
N THR A 154 16.96 21.89 34.57
CA THR A 154 15.99 21.08 35.31
C THR A 154 15.73 21.64 36.69
N CYS A 155 14.58 21.30 37.25
CA CYS A 155 14.19 21.63 38.61
C CYS A 155 13.53 20.38 39.22
N ASP A 156 13.96 20.00 40.41
CA ASP A 156 13.38 18.88 41.16
C ASP A 156 12.21 19.28 42.08
N GLY A 157 11.76 20.55 41.97
CA GLY A 157 10.75 21.16 42.84
C GLY A 157 11.32 21.85 44.06
N LYS A 158 12.65 21.85 44.24
CA LYS A 158 13.37 22.57 45.32
C LYS A 158 14.57 23.32 44.79
N LYS A 159 15.34 22.67 43.93
CA LYS A 159 16.56 23.24 43.33
C LYS A 159 16.48 23.22 41.83
N THR A 160 17.10 24.25 41.22
CA THR A 160 17.33 24.29 39.78
C THR A 160 18.77 23.96 39.46
N PHE A 161 18.96 23.36 38.30
CA PHE A 161 20.26 23.06 37.71
C PHE A 161 20.27 23.60 36.29
N GLU A 162 21.34 24.31 35.92
CA GLU A 162 21.59 24.72 34.54
C GLU A 162 23.05 24.48 34.19
N GLN A 163 23.30 23.85 33.03
CA GLN A 163 24.66 23.66 32.52
C GLN A 163 24.64 23.64 30.99
N VAL A 164 25.73 24.15 30.40
CA VAL A 164 25.93 24.20 28.95
C VAL A 164 27.17 23.41 28.57
N PHE A 165 27.04 22.64 27.52
CA PHE A 165 28.11 21.91 26.86
C PHE A 165 28.26 22.46 25.44
N THR A 166 29.50 22.58 24.98
CA THR A 166 29.81 23.07 23.63
C THR A 166 30.84 22.20 22.95
N ASN A 167 31.03 22.43 21.62
CA ASN A 167 32.06 21.78 20.84
C ASN A 167 31.97 20.23 20.92
N ASN A 168 30.77 19.68 20.65
CA ASN A 168 30.57 18.21 20.69
C ASN A 168 30.92 17.59 22.05
N MET A 169 30.52 18.25 23.15
CA MET A 169 30.79 17.85 24.54
C MET A 169 32.28 17.90 24.95
N HIS A 170 33.16 18.50 24.14
CA HIS A 170 34.57 18.67 24.52
C HIS A 170 34.75 19.78 25.56
N GLU A 171 33.83 20.71 25.62
CA GLU A 171 33.84 21.85 26.54
C GLU A 171 32.55 21.88 27.36
N ARG A 172 32.66 22.27 28.63
CA ARG A 172 31.49 22.44 29.51
C ARG A 172 31.65 23.63 30.42
N GLU A 173 30.55 24.33 30.67
CA GLU A 173 30.47 25.36 31.71
C GLU A 173 30.29 24.72 33.09
N ASN A 174 30.61 25.48 34.14
CA ASN A 174 30.27 25.10 35.50
C ASN A 174 28.75 25.07 35.68
N ALA A 175 28.23 24.09 36.38
CA ALA A 175 26.83 24.01 36.70
C ALA A 175 26.38 25.20 37.58
N LYS A 176 25.25 25.79 37.20
CA LYS A 176 24.58 26.86 37.97
C LYS A 176 23.43 26.24 38.75
N ILE A 177 23.50 26.38 40.08
CA ILE A 177 22.50 25.83 40.99
C ILE A 177 21.73 27.00 41.61
N GLY A 178 20.39 26.88 41.62
CA GLY A 178 19.50 27.86 42.20
C GLY A 178 18.37 27.22 43.01
N GLU A 179 17.44 28.02 43.47
CA GLU A 179 16.19 27.58 44.11
C GLU A 179 15.08 27.48 43.07
N GLY A 180 14.15 26.50 43.25
CA GLY A 180 13.01 26.30 42.38
C GLY A 180 11.82 25.71 43.12
N SER A 181 10.61 25.85 42.56
CA SER A 181 9.37 25.43 43.22
C SER A 181 8.50 24.49 42.41
N LYS A 182 8.80 24.33 41.11
CA LYS A 182 8.06 23.43 40.21
C LYS A 182 9.03 22.54 39.46
N GLY A 183 8.74 21.23 39.43
CA GLY A 183 9.52 20.28 38.66
C GLY A 183 9.40 20.54 37.16
N TYR A 184 10.50 20.49 36.46
CA TYR A 184 10.59 20.49 35.00
C TYR A 184 11.96 19.99 34.55
N THR A 185 12.02 19.50 33.30
CA THR A 185 13.28 19.28 32.58
C THR A 185 13.17 19.96 31.22
N GLU A 186 14.17 20.72 30.83
CA GLU A 186 14.31 21.38 29.53
C GLU A 186 15.68 21.04 28.96
N ILE A 187 15.68 20.40 27.82
CA ILE A 187 16.88 20.10 27.04
C ILE A 187 16.81 20.90 25.75
N SER A 188 17.77 21.81 25.56
CA SER A 188 17.89 22.56 24.30
C SER A 188 19.23 22.26 23.66
N TYR A 189 19.25 22.02 22.36
CA TYR A 189 20.48 21.70 21.66
C TYR A 189 20.49 22.18 20.20
N ILE A 190 21.68 22.47 19.71
CA ILE A 190 21.96 22.79 18.31
C ILE A 190 22.77 21.63 17.74
N PRO A 191 22.17 20.76 16.92
CA PRO A 191 22.87 19.62 16.33
C PRO A 191 24.08 20.05 15.48
N ASP A 192 25.12 19.25 15.44
CA ASP A 192 26.20 19.45 14.49
C ASP A 192 25.80 18.90 13.11
N LEU A 193 25.02 19.71 12.38
CA LEU A 193 24.39 19.33 11.12
C LEU A 193 25.40 18.85 10.05
N GLU A 194 26.62 19.38 10.07
CA GLU A 194 27.68 19.00 9.11
C GLU A 194 28.02 17.51 9.23
N ARG A 195 27.99 16.96 10.45
CA ARG A 195 28.21 15.53 10.70
C ARG A 195 27.12 14.64 10.13
N PHE A 196 25.92 15.17 9.98
CA PHE A 196 24.78 14.48 9.37
C PHE A 196 24.67 14.76 7.87
N SER A 197 25.66 15.39 7.25
CA SER A 197 25.60 15.82 5.84
C SER A 197 24.41 16.74 5.54
N MET A 198 24.06 17.59 6.50
CA MET A 198 22.97 18.55 6.45
C MET A 198 23.49 19.98 6.62
N THR A 199 22.80 20.94 6.01
CA THR A 199 23.11 22.38 6.16
C THR A 199 22.09 23.11 7.03
N SER A 200 20.87 22.58 7.09
CA SER A 200 19.76 23.12 7.89
C SER A 200 18.80 21.98 8.23
N ILE A 201 17.92 22.21 9.19
CA ILE A 201 16.76 21.36 9.43
C ILE A 201 15.72 21.67 8.34
N ASP A 202 15.49 20.74 7.43
CA ASP A 202 14.51 20.90 6.36
C ASP A 202 13.10 20.48 6.80
N GLN A 203 12.12 20.72 5.92
CA GLN A 203 10.71 20.41 6.17
C GLN A 203 10.44 18.90 6.33
N ILE A 204 11.26 18.03 5.69
CA ILE A 204 11.11 16.58 5.80
C ILE A 204 11.51 16.11 7.18
N HIS A 205 12.67 16.57 7.67
CA HIS A 205 13.13 16.26 9.04
C HIS A 205 12.19 16.85 10.10
N PHE A 206 11.68 18.06 9.88
CA PHE A 206 10.65 18.66 10.75
C PHE A 206 9.39 17.78 10.80
N ALA A 207 8.87 17.36 9.66
CA ALA A 207 7.68 16.52 9.58
C ALA A 207 7.87 15.15 10.25
N LEU A 208 9.05 14.54 10.11
CA LEU A 208 9.39 13.27 10.78
C LEU A 208 9.51 13.43 12.30
N MET A 209 10.10 14.53 12.79
CA MET A 209 10.13 14.85 14.22
C MET A 209 8.72 15.12 14.75
N LYS A 210 7.88 15.87 14.02
CA LYS A 210 6.47 16.08 14.37
C LYS A 210 5.70 14.76 14.43
N LYS A 211 5.91 13.83 13.46
CA LYS A 211 5.34 12.49 13.52
C LYS A 211 5.74 11.79 14.82
N ARG A 212 7.01 11.81 15.19
CA ARG A 212 7.48 11.19 16.45
C ARG A 212 6.82 11.78 17.69
N VAL A 213 6.52 13.08 17.70
CA VAL A 213 5.74 13.74 18.78
C VAL A 213 4.32 13.17 18.83
N ILE A 214 3.66 13.05 17.68
CA ILE A 214 2.32 12.46 17.57
C ILE A 214 2.33 10.99 18.04
N ASP A 215 3.32 10.20 17.66
CA ASP A 215 3.50 8.81 18.06
C ASP A 215 3.65 8.68 19.58
N ALA A 216 4.43 9.59 20.20
CA ALA A 216 4.60 9.61 21.65
C ALA A 216 3.27 9.88 22.39
N ALA A 217 2.46 10.82 21.90
CA ALA A 217 1.13 11.09 22.44
C ALA A 217 0.18 9.90 22.25
N ALA A 218 0.21 9.24 21.08
CA ALA A 218 -0.68 8.14 20.73
C ALA A 218 -0.44 6.89 21.58
N CYS A 219 0.84 6.56 21.83
CA CYS A 219 1.22 5.41 22.67
C CYS A 219 0.90 5.63 24.15
N ASN A 220 0.82 6.89 24.60
CA ASN A 220 0.65 7.26 26.01
C ASN A 220 -0.64 8.07 26.21
N PRO A 221 -1.82 7.45 26.24
CA PRO A 221 -3.07 8.12 26.55
C PRO A 221 -2.96 8.87 27.89
N LYS A 222 -3.44 10.12 27.94
CA LYS A 222 -3.33 11.08 29.07
C LYS A 222 -2.03 11.88 29.09
N LEU A 223 -1.01 11.57 28.29
CA LEU A 223 0.16 12.43 28.11
C LEU A 223 -0.16 13.47 27.03
N GLN A 224 -0.08 14.73 27.37
CA GLN A 224 -0.15 15.82 26.41
C GLN A 224 1.24 16.04 25.81
N VAL A 225 1.36 15.89 24.50
CA VAL A 225 2.63 16.16 23.80
C VAL A 225 2.40 17.25 22.76
N GLY A 226 3.18 18.34 22.84
CA GLY A 226 3.10 19.48 21.93
C GLY A 226 4.28 19.58 20.97
N CYS A 227 4.06 20.19 19.81
CA CYS A 227 5.10 20.54 18.85
C CYS A 227 4.84 21.93 18.28
N ASN A 228 5.74 22.88 18.51
CA ASN A 228 5.65 24.27 18.04
C ASN A 228 4.27 24.91 18.31
N GLY A 229 3.72 24.68 19.51
CA GLY A 229 2.42 25.21 19.95
C GLY A 229 1.19 24.42 19.53
N GLU A 230 1.32 23.43 18.67
CA GLU A 230 0.27 22.47 18.37
C GLU A 230 0.29 21.32 19.39
N SER A 231 -0.86 20.94 19.93
CA SER A 231 -0.95 19.96 21.02
C SER A 231 -1.69 18.71 20.57
N PHE A 232 -1.13 17.55 20.91
CA PHE A 232 -1.66 16.24 20.59
C PHE A 232 -2.05 15.51 21.87
N ILE A 233 -3.30 15.06 21.94
CA ILE A 233 -3.84 14.24 23.02
C ILE A 233 -4.75 13.20 22.40
N PHE A 234 -4.47 11.93 22.63
CA PHE A 234 -5.30 10.82 22.19
C PHE A 234 -6.05 10.22 23.37
N LYS A 235 -7.33 9.90 23.16
CA LYS A 235 -8.12 9.18 24.16
C LYS A 235 -7.76 7.69 24.18
N SER A 236 -7.39 7.17 23.01
CA SER A 236 -6.97 5.77 22.81
C SER A 236 -6.04 5.67 21.60
N PHE A 237 -5.30 4.59 21.53
CA PHE A 237 -4.50 4.26 20.34
C PHE A 237 -5.38 4.05 19.09
N LYS A 238 -6.66 3.64 19.28
CA LYS A 238 -7.63 3.58 18.18
C LYS A 238 -7.82 4.92 17.46
N ASP A 239 -7.79 6.03 18.18
CA ASP A 239 -7.94 7.36 17.55
C ASP A 239 -6.73 7.71 16.68
N TYR A 240 -5.54 7.24 17.06
CA TYR A 240 -4.34 7.37 16.25
C TYR A 240 -4.40 6.55 14.95
N THR A 241 -4.96 5.33 14.98
CA THR A 241 -5.06 4.52 13.74
C THR A 241 -5.92 5.19 12.67
N LYS A 242 -6.86 6.08 13.04
CA LYS A 242 -7.67 6.86 12.11
C LYS A 242 -6.89 7.88 11.29
N TYR A 243 -5.69 8.24 11.73
CA TYR A 243 -4.79 9.06 10.94
C TYR A 243 -4.21 8.33 9.72
N TYR A 244 -4.32 7.00 9.66
CA TYR A 244 -3.89 6.15 8.54
C TYR A 244 -5.06 5.64 7.70
N ILE A 245 -6.06 5.05 8.36
CA ILE A 245 -7.24 4.48 7.72
C ILE A 245 -8.47 4.62 8.64
N ASN A 246 -9.65 4.76 8.03
CA ASN A 246 -10.89 4.99 8.80
C ASN A 246 -11.44 3.72 9.46
N ASP A 247 -11.38 2.59 8.75
CA ASP A 247 -12.00 1.34 9.17
C ASP A 247 -10.96 0.41 9.77
N VAL A 248 -10.91 0.37 11.10
CA VAL A 248 -10.00 -0.48 11.87
C VAL A 248 -10.77 -1.33 12.87
N PHE A 249 -10.62 -2.62 12.77
CA PHE A 249 -11.02 -3.57 13.81
C PHE A 249 -10.00 -3.48 14.94
N TYR A 250 -10.45 -3.11 16.13
CA TYR A 250 -9.56 -2.73 17.22
C TYR A 250 -9.90 -3.46 18.50
N GLU A 251 -8.87 -3.90 19.20
CA GLU A 251 -8.95 -4.37 20.59
C GLU A 251 -7.74 -3.92 21.39
N GLU A 252 -7.89 -3.85 22.70
CA GLU A 252 -6.81 -3.49 23.61
C GLU A 252 -6.90 -4.27 24.92
N SER A 253 -5.75 -4.46 25.54
CA SER A 253 -5.55 -4.93 26.89
C SER A 253 -4.52 -4.05 27.59
N ASP A 254 -4.18 -4.33 28.82
CA ASP A 254 -3.26 -3.49 29.60
C ASP A 254 -1.90 -3.26 28.91
N ARG A 255 -1.40 -4.25 28.17
CA ARG A 255 -0.07 -4.20 27.54
C ARG A 255 -0.09 -4.33 26.02
N TRP A 256 -1.26 -4.52 25.41
CA TRP A 256 -1.37 -4.72 23.96
C TRP A 256 -2.52 -3.92 23.38
N LYS A 257 -2.25 -3.23 22.30
CA LYS A 257 -3.24 -2.52 21.50
C LYS A 257 -3.06 -2.99 20.06
N ILE A 258 -4.13 -3.53 19.48
CA ILE A 258 -4.08 -4.17 18.16
C ILE A 258 -5.18 -3.57 17.30
N GLY A 259 -4.79 -3.11 16.12
CA GLY A 259 -5.68 -2.65 15.07
C GLY A 259 -5.45 -3.44 13.78
N ILE A 260 -6.52 -3.84 13.11
CA ILE A 260 -6.47 -4.59 11.85
C ILE A 260 -7.34 -3.84 10.85
N GLY A 261 -6.77 -3.44 9.73
CA GLY A 261 -7.48 -2.79 8.64
C GLY A 261 -7.14 -3.39 7.29
N LEU A 262 -7.83 -2.91 6.26
CA LEU A 262 -7.55 -3.28 4.88
C LEU A 262 -6.29 -2.54 4.40
N SER A 263 -5.42 -3.24 3.69
CA SER A 263 -4.33 -2.66 2.92
C SER A 263 -4.52 -2.93 1.43
N GLU A 264 -4.42 -1.88 0.63
CA GLU A 264 -4.48 -1.96 -0.83
C GLU A 264 -3.09 -2.10 -1.46
N ASP A 265 -2.03 -1.80 -0.71
CA ASP A 265 -0.64 -1.77 -1.18
C ASP A 265 0.23 -2.82 -0.45
N GLY A 266 -0.20 -4.08 -0.48
CA GLY A 266 0.49 -5.15 0.19
C GLY A 266 0.42 -5.05 1.71
N PHE A 267 1.27 -5.81 2.42
CA PHE A 267 1.31 -5.75 3.87
C PHE A 267 1.88 -4.43 4.36
N GLN A 268 1.12 -3.75 5.22
CA GLN A 268 1.57 -2.56 5.92
C GLN A 268 1.48 -2.77 7.43
N GLN A 269 2.37 -2.13 8.16
CA GLN A 269 2.33 -2.15 9.61
C GLN A 269 2.80 -0.83 10.20
N VAL A 270 2.21 -0.46 11.33
CA VAL A 270 2.69 0.59 12.23
C VAL A 270 2.76 -0.04 13.60
N SER A 271 3.97 -0.19 14.12
CA SER A 271 4.15 -0.89 15.38
C SER A 271 5.08 -0.16 16.34
N PHE A 272 4.79 -0.34 17.61
CA PHE A 272 5.52 0.28 18.72
C PHE A 272 5.82 -0.75 19.80
N VAL A 273 6.99 -0.62 20.40
CA VAL A 273 7.36 -1.32 21.62
C VAL A 273 7.81 -0.29 22.65
N ASN A 274 7.14 -0.28 23.80
CA ASN A 274 7.43 0.67 24.88
C ASN A 274 7.43 2.14 24.42
N SER A 275 6.52 2.49 23.49
CA SER A 275 6.37 3.82 22.87
C SER A 275 7.46 4.20 21.86
N VAL A 276 8.31 3.27 21.42
CA VAL A 276 9.27 3.45 20.33
C VAL A 276 8.78 2.74 19.07
N GLU A 277 8.78 3.46 17.94
CA GLU A 277 8.38 2.90 16.65
C GLU A 277 9.34 1.80 16.20
N THR A 278 8.78 0.64 15.84
CA THR A 278 9.52 -0.49 15.28
C THR A 278 9.23 -0.58 13.78
N LYS A 279 9.93 0.23 12.98
CA LYS A 279 9.70 0.35 11.51
C LYS A 279 9.77 -1.00 10.79
N ASP A 280 10.72 -1.84 11.19
CA ASP A 280 10.93 -3.18 10.63
C ASP A 280 10.12 -4.26 11.37
N GLY A 281 9.18 -3.85 12.24
CA GLY A 281 8.36 -4.76 13.03
C GLY A 281 9.16 -5.55 14.06
N GLY A 282 9.01 -6.85 14.03
CA GLY A 282 9.72 -7.78 14.93
C GLY A 282 8.81 -8.86 15.49
N THR A 283 9.28 -9.54 16.51
CA THR A 283 8.64 -10.71 17.12
C THR A 283 7.22 -10.43 17.62
N HIS A 284 6.92 -9.22 18.13
CA HIS A 284 5.59 -8.82 18.57
C HIS A 284 4.58 -8.72 17.41
N VAL A 285 5.01 -8.22 16.26
CA VAL A 285 4.18 -8.16 15.03
C VAL A 285 3.92 -9.56 14.52
N GLU A 286 4.96 -10.39 14.42
CA GLU A 286 4.84 -11.77 13.97
C GLU A 286 3.98 -12.63 14.92
N TYR A 287 4.06 -12.38 16.24
CA TYR A 287 3.23 -13.03 17.25
C TYR A 287 1.73 -12.78 17.01
N VAL A 288 1.35 -11.53 16.74
CA VAL A 288 -0.04 -11.15 16.44
C VAL A 288 -0.47 -11.70 15.08
N LEU A 289 0.36 -11.52 14.05
CA LEU A 289 0.08 -12.01 12.69
C LEU A 289 -0.10 -13.53 12.65
N HIS A 290 0.68 -14.27 13.42
CA HIS A 290 0.57 -15.73 13.47
C HIS A 290 -0.83 -16.16 13.94
N GLN A 291 -1.33 -15.59 15.03
CA GLN A 291 -2.65 -15.89 15.57
C GLN A 291 -3.76 -15.54 14.57
N ILE A 292 -3.71 -14.33 13.99
CA ILE A 292 -4.70 -13.85 13.01
C ILE A 292 -4.71 -14.78 11.79
N THR A 293 -3.54 -15.02 11.20
CA THR A 293 -3.44 -15.79 9.96
C THR A 293 -3.78 -17.26 10.15
N GLN A 294 -3.42 -17.86 11.27
CA GLN A 294 -3.76 -19.23 11.58
C GLN A 294 -5.29 -19.41 11.65
N TRP A 295 -5.96 -18.60 12.48
CA TRP A 295 -7.41 -18.70 12.66
C TRP A 295 -8.18 -18.43 11.36
N LEU A 296 -7.82 -17.38 10.63
CA LEU A 296 -8.49 -17.01 9.38
C LEU A 296 -8.31 -18.08 8.30
N ARG A 297 -7.12 -18.66 8.16
CA ARG A 297 -6.86 -19.74 7.19
C ARG A 297 -7.73 -20.98 7.46
N GLU A 298 -7.87 -21.38 8.72
CA GLU A 298 -8.74 -22.49 9.09
C GLU A 298 -10.21 -22.22 8.74
N LYS A 299 -10.71 -21.01 9.02
CA LYS A 299 -12.09 -20.61 8.71
C LYS A 299 -12.32 -20.48 7.19
N ILE A 300 -11.37 -19.90 6.45
CA ILE A 300 -11.42 -19.79 4.97
C ILE A 300 -11.46 -21.19 4.36
N LYS A 301 -10.56 -22.09 4.77
CA LYS A 301 -10.54 -23.47 4.30
C LYS A 301 -11.87 -24.19 4.58
N LYS A 302 -12.43 -24.00 5.78
CA LYS A 302 -13.71 -24.64 6.17
C LYS A 302 -14.89 -24.11 5.35
N LYS A 303 -15.02 -22.78 5.16
CA LYS A 303 -16.18 -22.13 4.53
C LYS A 303 -16.07 -22.16 3.00
N TYR A 304 -14.93 -21.75 2.45
CA TYR A 304 -14.75 -21.52 1.01
C TYR A 304 -14.03 -22.65 0.30
N LYS A 305 -13.51 -23.67 1.02
CA LYS A 305 -12.74 -24.80 0.48
C LYS A 305 -11.49 -24.37 -0.29
N VAL A 306 -10.90 -23.23 0.09
CA VAL A 306 -9.70 -22.64 -0.51
C VAL A 306 -8.56 -22.71 0.50
N GLU A 307 -7.39 -23.12 0.05
CA GLU A 307 -6.16 -23.03 0.84
C GLU A 307 -5.45 -21.73 0.54
N VAL A 308 -5.09 -20.99 1.61
CA VAL A 308 -4.46 -19.68 1.54
C VAL A 308 -3.13 -19.73 2.26
N LYS A 309 -2.08 -19.16 1.67
CA LYS A 309 -0.79 -19.01 2.35
C LYS A 309 -0.84 -17.84 3.34
N PRO A 310 -0.10 -17.89 4.47
CA PRO A 310 -0.03 -16.76 5.40
C PRO A 310 0.39 -15.45 4.72
N SER A 311 1.35 -15.51 3.78
CA SER A 311 1.80 -14.34 3.02
C SER A 311 0.72 -13.73 2.12
N GLU A 312 -0.13 -14.56 1.51
CA GLU A 312 -1.23 -14.08 0.67
C GLU A 312 -2.28 -13.34 1.51
N LEU A 313 -2.64 -13.88 2.67
CA LEU A 313 -3.56 -13.24 3.60
C LEU A 313 -2.98 -11.94 4.18
N LYS A 314 -1.71 -11.98 4.60
CA LYS A 314 -0.98 -10.83 5.14
C LYS A 314 -0.99 -9.64 4.18
N ASN A 315 -0.85 -9.86 2.87
CA ASN A 315 -0.76 -8.79 1.87
C ASN A 315 -2.02 -7.90 1.77
N HIS A 316 -3.14 -8.32 2.32
CA HIS A 316 -4.37 -7.52 2.36
C HIS A 316 -4.61 -6.84 3.72
N MET A 317 -3.59 -6.84 4.60
CA MET A 317 -3.72 -6.33 5.97
C MET A 317 -2.85 -5.11 6.22
N PHE A 318 -3.43 -4.12 6.87
CA PHE A 318 -2.73 -3.06 7.57
C PHE A 318 -2.83 -3.32 9.06
N LEU A 319 -1.70 -3.62 9.69
CA LEU A 319 -1.63 -4.01 11.09
C LEU A 319 -1.07 -2.88 11.96
N PHE A 320 -1.75 -2.56 13.03
CA PHE A 320 -1.30 -1.66 14.09
C PHE A 320 -1.04 -2.46 15.36
N VAL A 321 0.15 -2.33 15.93
CA VAL A 321 0.50 -3.01 17.18
C VAL A 321 1.24 -2.04 18.09
N GLU A 322 0.70 -1.78 19.27
CA GLU A 322 1.45 -1.19 20.38
C GLU A 322 1.57 -2.21 21.51
N ALA A 323 2.79 -2.53 21.90
CA ALA A 323 3.07 -3.54 22.90
C ALA A 323 4.01 -3.02 23.99
N SER A 324 3.65 -3.28 25.25
CA SER A 324 4.52 -3.04 26.40
C SER A 324 5.24 -4.34 26.77
N ILE A 325 6.52 -4.43 26.39
CA ILE A 325 7.36 -5.62 26.51
C ILE A 325 8.38 -5.42 27.61
N VAL A 326 8.47 -6.40 28.52
CA VAL A 326 9.45 -6.41 29.61
C VAL A 326 10.85 -6.59 29.03
N ASN A 327 11.79 -5.78 29.51
CA ASN A 327 13.22 -5.88 29.17
C ASN A 327 13.47 -6.07 27.67
N SER A 328 12.80 -5.22 26.84
CA SER A 328 12.79 -5.36 25.39
C SER A 328 14.19 -5.29 24.77
N GLY A 329 14.54 -6.28 23.95
CA GLY A 329 15.77 -6.35 23.16
C GLY A 329 15.51 -6.03 21.70
N PHE A 330 16.40 -5.26 21.08
CA PHE A 330 16.30 -4.85 19.68
C PHE A 330 17.51 -5.31 18.86
N SER A 331 17.34 -5.40 17.54
CA SER A 331 18.42 -5.81 16.63
C SER A 331 19.58 -4.79 16.55
N SER A 332 19.34 -3.53 16.91
CA SER A 332 20.32 -2.45 16.89
C SER A 332 19.95 -1.34 17.87
N GLN A 333 20.88 -0.40 18.11
CA GLN A 333 20.63 0.79 18.94
C GLN A 333 19.53 1.70 18.35
N THR A 334 19.26 1.64 17.04
CA THR A 334 18.15 2.40 16.42
C THR A 334 16.77 1.88 16.78
N LYS A 335 16.67 0.67 17.35
CA LYS A 335 15.44 0.03 17.88
C LYS A 335 14.35 -0.22 16.82
N GLU A 336 14.73 -0.36 15.56
CA GLU A 336 13.78 -0.51 14.45
C GLU A 336 13.09 -1.89 14.41
N LYS A 337 13.69 -2.91 15.03
CA LYS A 337 13.14 -4.26 15.05
C LYS A 337 13.29 -4.93 16.44
N LEU A 338 12.17 -5.38 17.00
CA LEU A 338 12.16 -6.18 18.23
C LEU A 338 12.67 -7.60 17.96
N ILE A 339 13.55 -8.11 18.85
CA ILE A 339 14.09 -9.49 18.80
C ILE A 339 13.79 -10.32 20.03
N THR A 340 13.20 -9.74 21.09
CA THR A 340 12.76 -10.48 22.29
C THR A 340 11.81 -11.61 21.87
N GLU A 341 12.01 -12.82 22.39
CA GLU A 341 11.14 -13.95 22.07
C GLU A 341 9.77 -13.82 22.77
N PRO A 342 8.67 -14.35 22.18
CA PRO A 342 7.33 -14.23 22.77
C PRO A 342 7.21 -14.76 24.21
N LYS A 343 7.97 -15.77 24.59
CA LYS A 343 7.99 -16.31 25.96
C LYS A 343 8.51 -15.31 27.00
N ASP A 344 9.34 -14.33 26.55
CA ASP A 344 10.02 -13.35 27.39
C ASP A 344 9.34 -11.97 27.35
N PHE A 345 8.16 -11.82 26.74
CA PHE A 345 7.43 -10.55 26.67
C PHE A 345 6.94 -10.04 28.03
N GLY A 346 6.85 -10.93 29.03
CA GLY A 346 6.27 -10.62 30.33
C GLY A 346 4.75 -10.44 30.30
N SER A 347 4.11 -10.66 29.16
CA SER A 347 2.66 -10.65 28.99
C SER A 347 2.25 -11.51 27.81
N TYR A 348 1.03 -12.05 27.87
CA TYR A 348 0.41 -12.78 26.77
C TYR A 348 -0.82 -12.02 26.30
N HIS A 349 -1.07 -12.06 24.99
CA HIS A 349 -2.29 -11.54 24.40
C HIS A 349 -2.82 -12.55 23.39
N GLU A 350 -4.04 -12.98 23.58
CA GLU A 350 -4.77 -13.78 22.60
C GLU A 350 -5.72 -12.86 21.84
N VAL A 351 -5.53 -12.80 20.52
CA VAL A 351 -6.43 -12.02 19.65
C VAL A 351 -7.82 -12.60 19.75
N SER A 352 -8.79 -11.77 20.15
CA SER A 352 -10.13 -12.24 20.49
C SER A 352 -10.86 -12.83 19.27
N GLU A 353 -11.62 -13.91 19.51
CA GLU A 353 -12.43 -14.52 18.44
C GLU A 353 -13.45 -13.54 17.85
N ASN A 354 -13.87 -12.53 18.61
CA ASN A 354 -14.80 -11.52 18.16
C ASN A 354 -14.18 -10.65 17.06
N ILE A 355 -12.97 -10.13 17.26
CA ILE A 355 -12.30 -9.32 16.24
C ILE A 355 -11.96 -10.18 15.02
N LEU A 356 -11.53 -11.42 15.22
CA LEU A 356 -11.23 -12.35 14.13
C LEU A 356 -12.47 -12.67 13.28
N LYS A 357 -13.66 -12.77 13.89
CA LYS A 357 -14.94 -12.93 13.17
C LYS A 357 -15.31 -11.67 12.39
N LEU A 358 -15.05 -10.48 12.94
CA LEU A 358 -15.28 -9.22 12.23
C LEU A 358 -14.37 -9.13 11.00
N VAL A 359 -13.08 -9.41 11.16
CA VAL A 359 -12.10 -9.44 10.05
C VAL A 359 -12.50 -10.50 9.00
N PHE A 360 -12.95 -11.68 9.43
CA PHE A 360 -13.37 -12.74 8.52
C PHE A 360 -14.57 -12.35 7.63
N ASN A 361 -15.45 -11.48 8.12
CA ASN A 361 -16.63 -11.00 7.38
C ASN A 361 -16.41 -9.64 6.71
N SER A 362 -15.18 -9.12 6.72
CA SER A 362 -14.84 -7.81 6.19
C SER A 362 -14.38 -7.85 4.73
N GLU A 363 -14.15 -6.66 4.19
CA GLU A 363 -13.60 -6.44 2.84
C GLU A 363 -12.21 -7.08 2.67
N ILE A 364 -11.43 -7.22 3.75
CA ILE A 364 -10.11 -7.89 3.72
C ILE A 364 -10.20 -9.30 3.13
N ILE A 365 -11.17 -10.08 3.63
CA ILE A 365 -11.34 -11.48 3.15
C ILE A 365 -11.98 -11.51 1.77
N LYS A 366 -12.87 -10.57 1.47
CA LYS A 366 -13.50 -10.49 0.15
C LYS A 366 -12.46 -10.20 -0.93
N GLN A 367 -11.63 -9.17 -0.77
CA GLN A 367 -10.55 -8.85 -1.71
C GLN A 367 -9.53 -9.97 -1.84
N LEU A 368 -9.18 -10.65 -0.75
CA LEU A 368 -8.34 -11.83 -0.80
C LEU A 368 -8.95 -12.94 -1.68
N LEU A 369 -10.25 -13.21 -1.54
CA LEU A 369 -10.92 -14.25 -2.32
C LEU A 369 -11.02 -13.89 -3.80
N ASP A 370 -11.32 -12.63 -4.11
CA ASP A 370 -11.35 -12.09 -5.48
C ASP A 370 -9.94 -12.22 -6.11
N TRP A 371 -8.90 -11.79 -5.41
CA TRP A 371 -7.52 -11.95 -5.86
C TRP A 371 -7.12 -13.42 -6.11
N ILE A 372 -7.54 -14.35 -5.25
CA ILE A 372 -7.29 -15.78 -5.43
C ILE A 372 -8.00 -16.31 -6.69
N GLN A 373 -9.21 -15.84 -6.94
CA GLN A 373 -9.98 -16.22 -8.14
C GLN A 373 -9.29 -15.70 -9.40
N GLU A 374 -8.87 -14.45 -9.43
CA GLU A 374 -8.11 -13.87 -10.55
C GLU A 374 -6.79 -14.62 -10.79
N LYS A 375 -6.06 -14.92 -9.73
CA LYS A 375 -4.82 -15.69 -9.80
C LYS A 375 -5.05 -17.09 -10.40
N LYS A 376 -6.11 -17.80 -9.99
CA LYS A 376 -6.47 -19.11 -10.59
C LYS A 376 -6.77 -18.99 -12.07
N LEU A 377 -7.55 -17.98 -12.47
CA LEU A 377 -7.84 -17.73 -13.88
C LEU A 377 -6.57 -17.40 -14.69
N ALA A 378 -5.65 -16.63 -14.11
CA ALA A 378 -4.36 -16.33 -14.73
C ALA A 378 -3.49 -17.59 -14.88
N ASP A 379 -3.45 -18.46 -13.87
CA ASP A 379 -2.71 -19.72 -13.91
C ASP A 379 -3.33 -20.70 -14.92
N GLU A 380 -4.65 -20.80 -15.02
CA GLU A 380 -5.35 -21.58 -16.03
C GLU A 380 -5.06 -21.07 -17.44
N ARG A 381 -5.07 -19.75 -17.66
CA ARG A 381 -4.66 -19.13 -18.93
C ARG A 381 -3.21 -19.45 -19.28
N LYS A 382 -2.31 -19.46 -18.28
CA LYS A 382 -0.90 -19.82 -18.46
C LYS A 382 -0.73 -21.30 -18.82
N GLN A 383 -1.48 -22.17 -18.16
CA GLN A 383 -1.49 -23.62 -18.48
C GLN A 383 -2.05 -23.87 -19.88
N LEU A 384 -3.14 -23.21 -20.27
CA LEU A 384 -3.69 -23.28 -21.63
C LEU A 384 -2.68 -22.78 -22.68
N ARG A 385 -1.95 -21.70 -22.40
CA ARG A 385 -0.87 -21.23 -23.30
C ARG A 385 0.27 -22.25 -23.39
N ALA A 386 0.65 -22.88 -22.28
CA ALA A 386 1.67 -23.94 -22.27
C ALA A 386 1.21 -25.20 -23.02
N LEU A 387 -0.08 -25.61 -22.86
CA LEU A 387 -0.69 -26.71 -23.59
C LEU A 387 -0.76 -26.41 -25.08
N ASN A 388 -1.15 -25.19 -25.48
CA ASN A 388 -1.16 -24.77 -26.88
C ASN A 388 0.25 -24.77 -27.49
N LYS A 389 1.27 -24.38 -26.72
CA LYS A 389 2.68 -24.45 -27.16
C LYS A 389 3.18 -25.90 -27.32
N PHE A 390 2.58 -26.85 -26.59
CA PHE A 390 2.84 -28.27 -26.75
C PHE A 390 2.08 -28.86 -27.97
N LEU A 391 0.83 -28.40 -28.19
CA LEU A 391 0.00 -28.79 -29.35
C LEU A 391 0.52 -28.24 -30.68
N ASP A 392 1.23 -27.09 -30.66
CA ASP A 392 1.93 -26.51 -31.81
C ASP A 392 3.01 -27.45 -32.40
N LYS A 393 3.45 -28.44 -31.65
CA LYS A 393 4.38 -29.48 -32.13
C LYS A 393 3.68 -30.69 -32.79
N THR A 394 2.37 -30.81 -32.61
CA THR A 394 1.56 -31.86 -33.24
C THR A 394 0.96 -31.34 -34.55
N LYS A 395 1.40 -31.89 -35.67
CA LYS A 395 0.81 -31.60 -36.99
C LYS A 395 -0.67 -31.98 -37.00
N ILE A 396 -1.56 -31.04 -36.78
CA ILE A 396 -3.00 -31.25 -36.96
C ILE A 396 -3.28 -31.18 -38.47
N ILE A 397 -3.71 -32.27 -39.06
CA ILE A 397 -3.83 -32.46 -40.54
C ILE A 397 -4.74 -31.42 -41.23
N LYS A 398 -5.57 -30.69 -40.48
CA LYS A 398 -6.50 -29.67 -41.00
C LYS A 398 -6.24 -28.28 -40.50
N LEU A 399 -5.14 -28.06 -39.77
CA LEU A 399 -4.78 -26.73 -39.24
C LEU A 399 -3.84 -26.03 -40.23
N ILE A 400 -4.26 -24.89 -40.74
CA ILE A 400 -3.38 -23.95 -41.44
C ILE A 400 -2.91 -22.93 -40.39
N ASP A 401 -1.67 -23.06 -39.97
CA ASP A 401 -1.08 -22.22 -38.92
C ASP A 401 -0.85 -20.77 -39.42
N ALA A 402 -0.92 -19.85 -38.51
CA ALA A 402 -0.64 -18.45 -38.80
C ALA A 402 0.80 -18.24 -39.29
N LYS A 403 0.99 -17.41 -40.30
CA LYS A 403 2.33 -17.12 -40.85
C LYS A 403 3.24 -16.34 -39.91
N SER A 404 2.65 -15.58 -38.96
CA SER A 404 3.41 -14.81 -37.97
C SER A 404 3.85 -15.71 -36.81
N LYS A 405 5.17 -15.82 -36.61
CA LYS A 405 5.76 -16.57 -35.48
C LYS A 405 5.91 -15.73 -34.21
N ASP A 406 6.01 -14.41 -34.33
CA ASP A 406 6.45 -13.53 -33.25
C ASP A 406 5.32 -12.69 -32.59
N ASN A 407 4.10 -12.72 -33.13
CA ASN A 407 2.94 -11.98 -32.60
C ASN A 407 1.67 -12.83 -32.69
N ARG A 408 1.70 -14.05 -32.14
CA ARG A 408 0.56 -14.98 -32.20
C ARG A 408 -0.69 -14.46 -31.49
N GLU A 409 -0.54 -13.64 -30.49
CA GLU A 409 -1.62 -12.92 -29.79
C GLU A 409 -2.44 -11.98 -30.69
N LYS A 410 -1.84 -11.53 -31.80
CA LYS A 410 -2.52 -10.70 -32.82
C LYS A 410 -3.13 -11.53 -33.95
N CYS A 411 -3.01 -12.85 -33.91
CA CYS A 411 -3.57 -13.75 -34.90
C CYS A 411 -4.99 -14.13 -34.51
N SER A 412 -5.92 -14.02 -35.44
CA SER A 412 -7.29 -14.50 -35.27
C SER A 412 -7.39 -15.96 -35.65
N LEU A 413 -7.99 -16.82 -34.80
CA LEU A 413 -8.35 -18.17 -35.15
C LEU A 413 -9.65 -18.17 -35.94
N ALA A 414 -9.58 -18.51 -37.22
CA ALA A 414 -10.76 -18.78 -38.01
C ALA A 414 -11.02 -20.31 -38.00
N ILE A 415 -12.10 -20.72 -37.33
CA ILE A 415 -12.56 -22.11 -37.37
C ILE A 415 -13.57 -22.24 -38.50
N PHE A 416 -13.20 -22.93 -39.56
CA PHE A 416 -14.10 -23.29 -40.65
C PHE A 416 -14.60 -24.70 -40.40
N GLU A 417 -15.82 -24.83 -39.91
CA GLU A 417 -16.49 -26.12 -39.89
C GLU A 417 -17.12 -26.31 -41.25
N GLY A 418 -16.48 -27.08 -42.05
CA GLY A 418 -16.75 -27.84 -43.29
C GLY A 418 -17.91 -27.52 -44.22
N ASP A 419 -18.74 -26.51 -44.01
CA ASP A 419 -19.91 -26.29 -44.82
C ASP A 419 -20.12 -24.83 -45.18
N CYS A 420 -20.10 -24.60 -46.46
CA CYS A 420 -19.88 -23.31 -47.10
C CYS A 420 -21.20 -22.61 -47.43
N LEU A 421 -21.09 -21.31 -47.69
CA LEU A 421 -22.12 -20.53 -48.37
C LEU A 421 -22.23 -20.95 -49.83
N HIS A 422 -23.40 -20.76 -50.43
CA HIS A 422 -23.57 -21.00 -51.87
C HIS A 422 -22.60 -20.13 -52.66
N GLU A 423 -22.10 -20.65 -53.78
CA GLU A 423 -21.10 -20.00 -54.64
C GLU A 423 -21.48 -18.61 -55.13
N SER A 424 -22.79 -18.33 -55.30
CA SER A 424 -23.33 -17.03 -55.69
C SER A 424 -23.59 -16.08 -54.47
N THR A 425 -23.21 -16.47 -53.26
CA THR A 425 -23.37 -15.55 -52.14
C THR A 425 -22.46 -14.34 -52.30
N LEU A 426 -23.03 -13.13 -52.17
CA LEU A 426 -22.27 -11.90 -52.25
C LEU A 426 -21.50 -11.68 -50.97
N ILE A 427 -20.23 -11.39 -51.11
CA ILE A 427 -19.33 -10.93 -50.02
C ILE A 427 -18.71 -9.59 -50.42
N THR A 428 -18.50 -8.75 -49.43
CA THR A 428 -17.87 -7.45 -49.62
C THR A 428 -16.37 -7.60 -49.60
N VAL A 429 -15.71 -7.27 -50.71
CA VAL A 429 -14.24 -7.19 -50.80
C VAL A 429 -13.79 -5.75 -50.97
N PHE A 430 -12.54 -5.50 -50.60
CA PHE A 430 -11.87 -4.24 -50.71
C PHE A 430 -10.65 -4.40 -51.63
N ASP A 431 -10.56 -3.59 -52.65
CA ASP A 431 -9.45 -3.51 -53.60
C ASP A 431 -8.98 -2.08 -53.79
N GLU A 432 -8.09 -1.84 -54.74
CA GLU A 432 -7.54 -0.50 -55.05
C GLU A 432 -8.61 0.48 -55.53
N ASN A 433 -9.73 -0.01 -56.03
CA ASN A 433 -10.87 0.77 -56.52
C ASN A 433 -11.95 1.02 -55.48
N GLY A 434 -11.76 0.52 -54.26
CA GLY A 434 -12.66 0.70 -53.13
C GLY A 434 -13.42 -0.56 -52.70
N LYS A 435 -14.68 -0.39 -52.30
CA LYS A 435 -15.55 -1.43 -51.77
C LYS A 435 -16.42 -2.03 -52.88
N ASN A 436 -16.32 -3.35 -53.12
CA ASN A 436 -17.09 -4.06 -54.13
C ASN A 436 -17.76 -5.33 -53.53
N ASP A 437 -18.99 -5.61 -53.97
CA ASP A 437 -19.66 -6.87 -53.63
C ASP A 437 -19.47 -7.85 -54.76
N ILE A 438 -18.85 -8.99 -54.48
CA ILE A 438 -18.58 -10.07 -55.44
C ILE A 438 -19.18 -11.39 -54.96
N GLU A 439 -19.51 -12.27 -55.91
CA GLU A 439 -19.87 -13.62 -55.55
C GLU A 439 -18.66 -14.36 -54.92
N ILE A 440 -18.89 -15.14 -53.85
CA ILE A 440 -17.83 -15.78 -53.09
C ILE A 440 -16.98 -16.72 -53.96
N LYS A 441 -17.55 -17.30 -55.01
CA LYS A 441 -16.79 -18.09 -55.99
C LYS A 441 -15.70 -17.32 -56.72
N ASN A 442 -15.88 -15.99 -56.85
CA ASN A 442 -14.95 -15.08 -57.56
C ASN A 442 -13.93 -14.44 -56.61
N ALA A 443 -14.04 -14.71 -55.31
CA ALA A 443 -13.07 -14.18 -54.34
C ALA A 443 -11.71 -14.88 -54.46
N GLU A 444 -10.63 -14.14 -54.40
CA GLU A 444 -9.26 -14.61 -54.53
C GLU A 444 -8.48 -14.55 -53.24
N ILE A 445 -7.54 -15.52 -53.07
CA ILE A 445 -6.62 -15.49 -51.93
C ILE A 445 -5.76 -14.23 -52.01
N GLY A 446 -5.74 -13.48 -50.96
CA GLY A 446 -5.00 -12.21 -50.90
C GLY A 446 -5.88 -10.99 -50.91
N GLN A 447 -7.11 -11.06 -51.40
CA GLN A 447 -8.08 -9.95 -51.32
C GLN A 447 -8.50 -9.71 -49.87
N HIS A 448 -8.97 -8.49 -49.60
CA HIS A 448 -9.45 -8.08 -48.30
C HIS A 448 -10.99 -8.15 -48.26
N VAL A 449 -11.53 -8.76 -47.22
CA VAL A 449 -12.97 -8.90 -46.98
C VAL A 449 -13.37 -8.28 -45.63
N LEU A 450 -14.63 -7.83 -45.59
CA LEU A 450 -15.24 -7.41 -44.32
C LEU A 450 -15.70 -8.62 -43.55
N THR A 451 -15.27 -8.72 -42.28
CA THR A 451 -15.70 -9.78 -41.36
C THR A 451 -17.01 -9.39 -40.65
N HIS A 452 -17.60 -10.35 -39.92
CA HIS A 452 -18.79 -10.12 -39.07
C HIS A 452 -18.54 -9.09 -37.93
N GLU A 453 -17.27 -8.86 -37.57
CA GLU A 453 -16.83 -7.85 -36.58
C GLU A 453 -16.53 -6.48 -37.21
N ASN A 454 -16.96 -6.26 -38.43
CA ASN A 454 -16.67 -5.03 -39.22
C ASN A 454 -15.18 -4.74 -39.45
N ARG A 455 -14.33 -5.77 -39.35
CA ARG A 455 -12.89 -5.63 -39.59
C ARG A 455 -12.54 -6.07 -40.99
N ILE A 456 -11.66 -5.33 -41.65
CA ILE A 456 -11.11 -5.72 -42.96
C ILE A 456 -10.01 -6.74 -42.72
N ARG A 457 -10.13 -7.92 -43.34
CA ARG A 457 -9.16 -9.01 -43.23
C ARG A 457 -8.85 -9.60 -44.60
N LYS A 458 -7.60 -10.08 -44.71
CA LYS A 458 -7.13 -10.71 -45.96
C LYS A 458 -7.63 -12.17 -46.05
N ILE A 459 -8.11 -12.56 -47.24
CA ILE A 459 -8.45 -13.96 -47.53
C ILE A 459 -7.15 -14.76 -47.59
N ILE A 460 -7.03 -15.73 -46.69
CA ILE A 460 -5.81 -16.58 -46.55
C ILE A 460 -5.97 -17.94 -47.17
N ALA A 461 -7.20 -18.43 -47.32
CA ALA A 461 -7.52 -19.71 -47.93
C ALA A 461 -8.94 -19.70 -48.54
N LYS A 462 -9.15 -20.48 -49.56
CA LYS A 462 -10.44 -20.72 -50.21
C LYS A 462 -10.60 -22.20 -50.53
N THR A 463 -11.78 -22.73 -50.26
CA THR A 463 -12.13 -24.11 -50.62
C THR A 463 -13.57 -24.19 -51.08
N SER A 464 -13.89 -25.25 -51.81
CA SER A 464 -15.25 -25.52 -52.29
C SER A 464 -15.59 -27.00 -52.15
N LYS A 465 -16.86 -27.31 -51.89
CA LYS A 465 -17.38 -28.68 -51.90
C LYS A 465 -18.84 -28.71 -52.36
N ILE A 466 -19.31 -29.87 -52.85
CA ILE A 466 -20.71 -30.10 -53.19
C ILE A 466 -21.47 -30.51 -51.93
N SER A 467 -22.57 -29.79 -51.58
CA SER A 467 -23.37 -30.05 -50.38
C SER A 467 -24.85 -29.71 -50.61
N LYS A 468 -25.75 -30.37 -49.83
CA LYS A 468 -27.17 -29.95 -49.77
C LYS A 468 -27.29 -28.60 -49.07
N LEU A 469 -28.04 -27.69 -49.67
CA LEU A 469 -28.25 -26.33 -49.18
C LEU A 469 -29.67 -26.15 -48.63
N LEU A 470 -29.79 -25.37 -47.58
CA LEU A 470 -31.03 -24.83 -47.05
C LEU A 470 -31.13 -23.37 -47.48
N GLU A 471 -32.32 -22.91 -47.91
CA GLU A 471 -32.57 -21.53 -48.24
C GLU A 471 -33.28 -20.84 -47.11
N ILE A 472 -32.68 -19.80 -46.59
CA ILE A 472 -33.24 -18.93 -45.54
C ILE A 472 -33.77 -17.67 -46.26
N LYS A 473 -35.12 -17.51 -46.28
CA LYS A 473 -35.77 -16.35 -46.84
C LYS A 473 -35.98 -15.27 -45.78
N THR A 474 -35.56 -14.07 -46.10
CA THR A 474 -35.79 -12.88 -45.27
C THR A 474 -36.51 -11.81 -46.07
N LYS A 475 -37.03 -10.78 -45.42
CA LYS A 475 -37.65 -9.64 -46.12
C LYS A 475 -36.65 -8.87 -46.99
N TYR A 476 -35.36 -9.11 -46.87
CA TYR A 476 -34.30 -8.43 -47.61
C TYR A 476 -33.61 -9.32 -48.67
N GLY A 477 -34.06 -10.55 -48.85
CA GLY A 477 -33.47 -11.49 -49.80
C GLY A 477 -33.34 -12.89 -49.22
N SER A 478 -32.79 -13.82 -50.00
CA SER A 478 -32.55 -15.18 -49.58
C SER A 478 -31.04 -15.47 -49.42
N ILE A 479 -30.70 -16.33 -48.47
CA ILE A 479 -29.36 -16.83 -48.23
C ILE A 479 -29.42 -18.35 -48.35
N LYS A 480 -28.55 -18.94 -49.19
CA LYS A 480 -28.40 -20.39 -49.33
C LYS A 480 -27.14 -20.84 -48.57
N ALA A 481 -27.31 -21.71 -47.61
CA ALA A 481 -26.22 -22.24 -46.78
C ALA A 481 -26.40 -23.72 -46.50
N SER A 482 -25.33 -24.41 -46.15
CA SER A 482 -25.43 -25.81 -45.71
C SER A 482 -26.09 -25.91 -44.34
N ALA A 483 -26.63 -27.09 -44.02
CA ALA A 483 -27.33 -27.34 -42.75
C ALA A 483 -26.47 -27.07 -41.52
N GLU A 484 -25.18 -27.26 -41.60
CA GLU A 484 -24.23 -27.08 -40.49
C GLU A 484 -23.64 -25.66 -40.42
N HIS A 485 -23.88 -24.81 -41.43
CA HIS A 485 -23.40 -23.44 -41.43
C HIS A 485 -23.99 -22.67 -40.26
N ARG A 486 -23.14 -21.95 -39.52
CA ARG A 486 -23.55 -21.18 -38.34
C ARG A 486 -23.84 -19.74 -38.70
N PHE A 487 -24.96 -19.24 -38.19
CA PHE A 487 -25.34 -17.83 -38.29
C PHE A 487 -25.24 -17.17 -36.91
N TYR A 488 -24.72 -15.98 -36.88
CA TYR A 488 -24.76 -15.15 -35.69
C TYR A 488 -26.12 -14.49 -35.62
N VAL A 489 -26.88 -14.81 -34.58
CA VAL A 489 -28.28 -14.37 -34.44
C VAL A 489 -28.53 -13.80 -33.07
N TYR A 490 -29.49 -12.91 -32.98
CA TYR A 490 -30.03 -12.47 -31.71
C TYR A 490 -31.16 -13.43 -31.28
N ASP A 491 -30.99 -14.06 -30.14
CA ASP A 491 -31.97 -14.94 -29.51
C ASP A 491 -32.87 -14.11 -28.60
N THR A 492 -34.13 -13.98 -28.95
CA THR A 492 -35.09 -13.13 -28.19
C THR A 492 -35.54 -13.75 -26.87
N GLU A 493 -35.37 -15.04 -26.66
CA GLU A 493 -35.68 -15.70 -25.39
C GLU A 493 -34.52 -15.56 -24.39
N LYS A 494 -33.28 -15.65 -24.89
CA LYS A 494 -32.07 -15.52 -24.07
C LYS A 494 -31.58 -14.10 -23.94
N ASP A 495 -32.20 -13.15 -24.67
CA ASP A 495 -31.76 -11.75 -24.75
C ASP A 495 -30.28 -11.58 -25.02
N SER A 496 -29.73 -12.36 -25.96
CA SER A 496 -28.30 -12.45 -26.23
C SER A 496 -28.00 -12.83 -27.66
N PHE A 497 -26.81 -12.46 -28.13
CA PHE A 497 -26.30 -12.92 -29.43
C PHE A 497 -25.63 -14.28 -29.30
N ILE A 498 -26.05 -15.21 -30.14
CA ILE A 498 -25.54 -16.59 -30.16
C ILE A 498 -25.25 -17.09 -31.58
N TRP A 499 -24.40 -18.09 -31.70
CA TRP A 499 -24.16 -18.79 -32.95
C TRP A 499 -25.06 -20.01 -33.06
N VAL A 500 -25.91 -20.03 -34.09
CA VAL A 500 -26.87 -21.12 -34.33
C VAL A 500 -26.65 -21.75 -35.71
N LYS A 501 -26.68 -23.09 -35.81
CA LYS A 501 -26.58 -23.80 -37.07
C LYS A 501 -27.79 -23.51 -37.95
N CYS A 502 -27.62 -23.49 -39.28
CA CYS A 502 -28.69 -23.24 -40.23
C CYS A 502 -29.93 -24.16 -40.01
N LYS A 503 -29.68 -25.44 -39.73
CA LYS A 503 -30.74 -26.42 -39.46
C LYS A 503 -31.47 -26.18 -38.13
N ASP A 504 -30.85 -25.52 -37.18
CA ASP A 504 -31.35 -25.28 -35.82
C ASP A 504 -31.95 -23.86 -35.66
N LEU A 505 -32.01 -23.09 -36.74
CA LEU A 505 -32.59 -21.76 -36.74
C LEU A 505 -34.10 -21.82 -36.47
N ASN A 506 -34.51 -21.19 -35.38
CA ASN A 506 -35.92 -20.96 -35.07
C ASN A 506 -36.35 -19.55 -35.47
N LEU A 507 -37.21 -19.47 -36.51
CA LEU A 507 -37.61 -18.20 -37.11
C LEU A 507 -38.46 -17.29 -36.17
N THR A 508 -38.98 -17.85 -35.08
CA THR A 508 -39.78 -17.09 -34.11
C THR A 508 -38.91 -16.37 -33.06
N ILE A 509 -37.77 -16.97 -32.69
CA ILE A 509 -36.91 -16.48 -31.63
C ILE A 509 -35.56 -15.96 -32.13
N HIS A 510 -35.05 -16.49 -33.24
CA HIS A 510 -33.76 -16.07 -33.77
C HIS A 510 -33.90 -14.99 -34.84
N LYS A 511 -33.35 -13.82 -34.59
CA LYS A 511 -33.28 -12.71 -35.57
C LYS A 511 -31.89 -12.70 -36.20
N LEU A 512 -31.82 -12.87 -37.50
CA LEU A 512 -30.56 -12.76 -38.24
C LEU A 512 -30.02 -11.35 -38.14
N VAL A 513 -28.80 -11.24 -37.66
CA VAL A 513 -28.11 -9.95 -37.58
C VAL A 513 -27.62 -9.57 -38.98
N ARG A 514 -28.22 -8.54 -39.57
CA ARG A 514 -27.73 -7.98 -40.81
C ARG A 514 -26.67 -6.94 -40.48
N ASN A 515 -25.47 -7.19 -40.95
CA ASN A 515 -24.41 -6.20 -40.88
C ASN A 515 -24.70 -5.08 -41.87
N LYS A 516 -25.49 -4.10 -41.47
CA LYS A 516 -25.67 -2.85 -42.21
C LYS A 516 -24.59 -1.88 -41.78
N MET A 517 -23.41 -1.96 -42.39
CA MET A 517 -22.48 -0.83 -42.40
C MET A 517 -23.09 0.46 -43.01
N GLN A 518 -24.29 0.39 -43.54
CA GLN A 518 -24.99 1.55 -44.10
C GLN A 518 -26.03 2.18 -43.16
N THR A 519 -26.20 1.66 -41.93
CA THR A 519 -27.08 2.31 -40.98
C THR A 519 -26.62 2.04 -39.51
N ILE A 520 -25.37 2.32 -39.20
CA ILE A 520 -25.11 3.04 -37.96
C ILE A 520 -25.66 4.45 -38.27
N THR A 521 -26.96 4.62 -38.15
CA THR A 521 -27.58 5.89 -38.50
C THR A 521 -27.19 6.96 -37.52
N LYS A 522 -26.76 6.62 -36.29
CA LYS A 522 -26.18 7.56 -35.33
C LYS A 522 -25.41 6.81 -34.26
N ALA A 523 -24.09 6.99 -34.18
CA ALA A 523 -23.30 6.77 -33.00
C ALA A 523 -23.01 8.15 -32.41
N SER A 524 -23.48 8.42 -31.20
CA SER A 524 -23.25 9.71 -30.57
C SER A 524 -22.35 9.57 -29.36
N ILE A 525 -21.38 10.48 -29.25
CA ILE A 525 -20.49 10.58 -28.13
C ILE A 525 -21.28 11.00 -26.89
N ILE A 526 -21.15 10.26 -25.80
CA ILE A 526 -21.77 10.61 -24.53
C ILE A 526 -21.00 11.78 -23.90
N LYS A 527 -21.64 12.95 -23.84
CA LYS A 527 -21.04 14.13 -23.19
C LYS A 527 -21.27 14.18 -21.70
N LYS A 528 -22.37 13.62 -21.22
CA LYS A 528 -22.75 13.68 -19.82
C LYS A 528 -23.71 12.53 -19.45
N ILE A 529 -23.46 11.92 -18.31
CA ILE A 529 -24.36 10.92 -17.71
C ILE A 529 -24.98 11.54 -16.45
N LYS A 530 -26.32 11.58 -16.37
CA LYS A 530 -27.05 11.92 -15.15
C LYS A 530 -27.75 10.67 -14.63
N ARG A 531 -27.59 10.37 -13.34
CA ARG A 531 -28.30 9.26 -12.67
C ARG A 531 -29.39 9.83 -11.78
N GLU A 532 -30.62 9.43 -12.03
CA GLU A 532 -31.81 9.73 -11.22
C GLU A 532 -32.32 8.42 -10.59
N LYS A 533 -33.22 8.51 -9.59
CA LYS A 533 -33.59 7.34 -8.74
C LYS A 533 -33.89 6.02 -9.48
N ASN A 534 -34.48 6.07 -10.67
CA ASN A 534 -34.83 4.88 -11.46
C ASN A 534 -34.44 4.99 -12.94
N GLU A 535 -33.76 6.05 -13.34
CA GLU A 535 -33.44 6.33 -14.73
C GLU A 535 -32.02 6.87 -14.88
N ILE A 536 -31.41 6.57 -16.02
CA ILE A 536 -30.13 7.15 -16.43
C ILE A 536 -30.38 7.99 -17.69
N ILE A 537 -29.87 9.19 -17.66
CA ILE A 537 -30.00 10.15 -18.77
C ILE A 537 -28.63 10.33 -19.39
N PHE A 538 -28.49 9.93 -20.65
CA PHE A 538 -27.30 10.18 -21.47
C PHE A 538 -27.53 11.44 -22.30
N ILE A 539 -26.62 12.39 -22.20
CA ILE A 539 -26.62 13.62 -23.01
C ILE A 539 -25.53 13.46 -24.06
N THR A 540 -25.94 13.41 -25.31
CA THR A 540 -25.04 13.29 -26.46
C THR A 540 -25.01 14.60 -27.25
N ASP A 541 -24.27 14.62 -28.34
CA ASP A 541 -24.21 15.79 -29.24
C ASP A 541 -25.59 16.16 -29.88
N ASP A 542 -26.39 15.13 -30.18
CA ASP A 542 -27.58 15.25 -30.97
C ASP A 542 -28.89 15.03 -30.21
N SER A 543 -28.83 14.44 -28.98
CA SER A 543 -30.03 14.00 -28.31
C SER A 543 -29.84 13.77 -26.79
N ARG A 544 -30.99 13.63 -26.13
CA ARG A 544 -31.10 13.18 -24.75
C ARG A 544 -31.77 11.81 -24.75
N ILE A 545 -31.06 10.78 -24.30
CA ILE A 545 -31.56 9.42 -24.21
C ILE A 545 -31.85 9.12 -22.74
N VAL A 546 -33.06 8.66 -22.44
CA VAL A 546 -33.47 8.24 -21.10
C VAL A 546 -33.66 6.74 -21.09
N SER A 547 -33.08 6.07 -20.13
CA SER A 547 -33.16 4.61 -19.99
C SER A 547 -33.35 4.21 -18.54
N THR A 548 -33.99 3.07 -18.30
CA THR A 548 -34.01 2.44 -16.97
C THR A 548 -32.65 1.86 -16.65
N LEU A 549 -32.35 1.69 -15.35
CA LEU A 549 -31.02 1.26 -14.88
C LEU A 549 -30.52 -0.05 -15.50
N ASN A 550 -31.40 -1.00 -15.71
CA ASN A 550 -31.09 -2.34 -16.19
C ASN A 550 -31.38 -2.54 -17.69
N HIS A 551 -31.73 -1.48 -18.41
CA HIS A 551 -31.97 -1.61 -19.85
C HIS A 551 -30.63 -1.78 -20.59
N LYS A 552 -30.54 -2.82 -21.40
CA LYS A 552 -29.33 -3.08 -22.20
C LYS A 552 -29.31 -2.24 -23.45
N MET A 553 -28.25 -1.53 -23.66
CA MET A 553 -28.03 -0.64 -24.80
C MET A 553 -26.84 -1.15 -25.63
N ALA A 554 -26.97 -1.08 -26.94
CA ALA A 554 -25.85 -1.35 -27.84
C ALA A 554 -24.87 -0.18 -27.77
N ILE A 555 -23.63 -0.49 -27.45
CA ILE A 555 -22.56 0.50 -27.35
C ILE A 555 -21.34 0.07 -28.17
N TYR A 556 -20.51 1.03 -28.52
CA TYR A 556 -19.14 0.79 -28.93
C TYR A 556 -18.22 1.35 -27.85
N SER A 557 -17.48 0.46 -27.19
CA SER A 557 -16.47 0.86 -26.22
C SER A 557 -15.22 1.31 -26.95
N THR A 558 -14.88 2.59 -26.82
CA THR A 558 -13.66 3.14 -27.43
C THR A 558 -12.39 2.68 -26.71
N ASP A 559 -12.50 2.35 -25.43
CA ASP A 559 -11.36 1.87 -24.63
C ASP A 559 -10.99 0.41 -24.97
N GLU A 560 -12.00 -0.40 -25.30
CA GLU A 560 -11.84 -1.84 -25.59
C GLU A 560 -11.93 -2.15 -27.10
N GLU A 561 -12.29 -1.15 -27.92
CA GLU A 561 -12.50 -1.27 -29.38
C GLU A 561 -13.52 -2.37 -29.78
N ILE A 562 -14.53 -2.61 -28.97
CA ILE A 562 -15.55 -3.64 -29.17
C ILE A 562 -16.98 -3.08 -29.17
N PHE A 563 -17.88 -3.76 -29.90
CA PHE A 563 -19.33 -3.57 -29.77
C PHE A 563 -19.86 -4.51 -28.69
N ASP A 564 -20.63 -3.97 -27.75
CA ASP A 564 -21.20 -4.73 -26.65
C ASP A 564 -22.63 -4.27 -26.31
N LEU A 565 -23.34 -5.08 -25.53
CA LEU A 565 -24.61 -4.72 -24.91
C LEU A 565 -24.36 -4.51 -23.41
N LYS A 566 -24.25 -3.26 -23.01
CA LYS A 566 -24.11 -2.90 -21.59
C LYS A 566 -25.44 -2.47 -20.99
N GLU A 567 -25.66 -2.79 -19.73
CA GLU A 567 -26.74 -2.17 -18.96
C GLU A 567 -26.48 -0.67 -18.85
N ALA A 568 -27.57 0.13 -18.90
CA ALA A 568 -27.45 1.58 -18.90
C ALA A 568 -26.63 2.10 -17.69
N ASN A 569 -26.65 1.35 -16.58
CA ASN A 569 -25.88 1.70 -15.37
C ASN A 569 -24.36 1.55 -15.55
N ASP A 570 -23.91 0.69 -16.44
CA ASP A 570 -22.50 0.34 -16.64
C ASP A 570 -21.83 1.12 -17.78
N ILE A 571 -22.59 1.95 -18.48
CA ILE A 571 -22.11 2.74 -19.62
C ILE A 571 -21.26 3.92 -19.11
N LYS A 572 -20.10 4.11 -19.73
CA LYS A 572 -19.14 5.20 -19.43
C LYS A 572 -19.26 6.34 -20.45
N ILE A 573 -18.68 7.49 -20.12
CA ILE A 573 -18.62 8.65 -21.04
C ILE A 573 -17.81 8.34 -22.31
N THR A 574 -16.85 7.44 -22.23
CA THR A 574 -16.02 6.97 -23.36
C THR A 574 -16.75 6.02 -24.30
N ASP A 575 -17.90 5.48 -23.88
CA ASP A 575 -18.69 4.59 -24.73
C ASP A 575 -19.52 5.39 -25.75
N LEU A 576 -19.70 4.86 -26.96
CA LEU A 576 -20.59 5.39 -27.98
C LEU A 576 -21.92 4.64 -27.93
N ILE A 577 -23.02 5.35 -27.71
CA ILE A 577 -24.36 4.74 -27.78
C ILE A 577 -24.78 4.61 -29.24
N ILE A 578 -25.18 3.39 -29.62
CA ILE A 578 -25.68 3.08 -30.97
C ILE A 578 -27.20 2.95 -30.89
N TYR A 579 -27.89 3.76 -31.67
CA TYR A 579 -29.35 3.72 -31.79
C TYR A 579 -29.82 3.83 -33.23
N ASN A 580 -31.05 3.36 -33.49
CA ASN A 580 -31.65 3.38 -34.84
C ASN A 580 -32.26 4.75 -35.17
#